data_43a97a3c353c74a31da5a22b50629357
#
_entry.id   43a97a3c353c74a31da5a22b50629357
#
_cell.length_a   1.000
_cell.length_b   1.000
_cell.length_c   1.000
_cell.angle_alpha   90.00
_cell.angle_beta   90.00
_cell.angle_gamma   90.00
#
_symmetry.space_group_name_H-M   'P 1'
#
loop_
_entity.id
_entity.type
_entity.pdbx_description
1 polymer ?
#
loop_
_entity_poly.entity_id
_entity_poly.type
_entity_poly.pdbx_seq_one_letter_code
_entity_poly.pdbx_strand_id
1 'polypeptide(L)'
;MRVTTRLFCLGASVLLAVAGQTGAAGARGLPDTYVVSRAPGVLPEGIAVARDGTVYVSSDATGRLFRGHVGDPELRPFAARGIDDRTSTLGVHTDRRGRVYSVGGASLTVHDERGRLLARRTAEDGPLGTADLNDLVITRDAVYVTDWANPVVHRAEMRHGRLGPLRPWLDIRGANPRFPARYWLLNGIVADRDGGTLLLASNGTEALWRVDTSSREVEQVRLGDESFGADGMVLRGRTLYAVINYGAPSGVYVAELSQDLRTGAVRHRITGEPFDLPTTLARHGCRLYVVNSQLDDPPGEPPYTVSAIADPTCPRTA
;
A
#
# COMPACT_ATOMS: atom_id res chain seq x y z
N MET A 1 -40.97 22.98 88.83
CA MET A 1 -39.81 22.08 88.61
C MET A 1 -40.04 21.30 87.39
N ARG A 2 -39.35 21.67 86.28
CA ARG A 2 -39.40 20.94 84.98
C ARG A 2 -38.00 20.41 84.70
N VAL A 3 -37.89 19.08 84.63
CA VAL A 3 -36.66 18.36 84.31
C VAL A 3 -36.64 18.16 82.82
N THR A 4 -35.63 18.67 82.13
CA THR A 4 -35.40 18.50 80.70
C THR A 4 -34.33 17.44 80.47
N THR A 5 -34.73 16.31 79.91
CA THR A 5 -33.85 15.21 79.56
C THR A 5 -33.25 15.53 78.17
N ARG A 6 -31.91 15.56 78.05
CA ARG A 6 -31.20 15.68 76.76
C ARG A 6 -30.86 14.28 76.25
N LEU A 7 -31.36 13.97 75.06
CA LEU A 7 -31.02 12.77 74.34
C LEU A 7 -29.72 13.04 73.49
N PHE A 8 -28.73 12.22 73.74
CA PHE A 8 -27.51 12.20 72.87
C PHE A 8 -27.73 11.19 71.72
N CYS A 9 -27.74 11.67 70.47
CA CYS A 9 -27.65 10.80 69.27
C CYS A 9 -26.17 10.60 68.88
N LEU A 10 -25.69 9.38 69.06
CA LEU A 10 -24.41 8.94 68.41
C LEU A 10 -24.64 8.69 66.91
N GLY A 11 -24.07 9.52 66.08
CA GLY A 11 -24.02 9.28 64.67
C GLY A 11 -22.83 8.37 64.33
N ALA A 12 -23.09 7.16 63.82
CA ALA A 12 -22.10 6.28 63.30
C ALA A 12 -21.85 6.66 61.80
N SER A 13 -20.68 7.23 61.48
CA SER A 13 -20.25 7.50 60.11
C SER A 13 -19.71 6.23 59.52
N VAL A 14 -20.44 5.66 58.56
CA VAL A 14 -19.96 4.56 57.69
C VAL A 14 -19.14 5.15 56.55
N LEU A 15 -17.82 4.97 56.59
CA LEU A 15 -16.94 5.24 55.45
C LEU A 15 -17.09 4.11 54.45
N LEU A 16 -17.78 4.36 53.33
CA LEU A 16 -17.72 3.49 52.15
C LEU A 16 -16.37 3.70 51.45
N ALA A 17 -15.48 2.73 51.58
CA ALA A 17 -14.28 2.66 50.75
C ALA A 17 -14.69 2.19 49.31
N VAL A 18 -14.74 3.12 48.37
CA VAL A 18 -14.87 2.79 46.97
C VAL A 18 -13.52 2.25 46.50
N ALA A 19 -13.38 0.93 46.45
CA ALA A 19 -12.24 0.29 45.77
C ALA A 19 -12.36 0.56 44.28
N GLY A 20 -11.61 1.54 43.78
CA GLY A 20 -11.41 1.77 42.36
C GLY A 20 -10.71 0.56 41.75
N GLN A 21 -11.45 -0.27 41.02
CA GLN A 21 -10.86 -1.26 40.15
C GLN A 21 -10.16 -0.51 39.01
N THR A 22 -8.87 -0.30 39.13
CA THR A 22 -8.00 0.00 37.98
C THR A 22 -7.94 -1.26 37.15
N GLY A 23 -8.88 -1.41 36.21
CA GLY A 23 -8.79 -2.42 35.18
C GLY A 23 -7.49 -2.23 34.47
N ALA A 24 -6.55 -3.17 34.61
CA ALA A 24 -5.39 -3.27 33.77
C ALA A 24 -5.89 -3.27 32.31
N ALA A 25 -5.60 -2.22 31.55
CA ALA A 25 -5.78 -2.22 30.12
C ALA A 25 -4.83 -3.29 29.59
N GLY A 26 -5.33 -4.52 29.44
CA GLY A 26 -4.61 -5.58 28.78
C GLY A 26 -4.18 -5.03 27.42
N ALA A 27 -2.91 -5.19 27.05
CA ALA A 27 -2.41 -4.81 25.75
C ALA A 27 -3.29 -5.51 24.70
N ARG A 28 -4.24 -4.77 24.11
CA ARG A 28 -5.04 -5.26 23.01
C ARG A 28 -4.06 -5.52 21.87
N GLY A 29 -4.04 -6.75 21.35
CA GLY A 29 -3.28 -7.08 20.15
C GLY A 29 -3.67 -6.13 19.00
N LEU A 30 -2.79 -5.96 18.02
CA LEU A 30 -3.10 -5.17 16.83
C LEU A 30 -4.31 -5.78 16.12
N PRO A 31 -5.21 -4.97 15.51
CA PRO A 31 -6.33 -5.48 14.72
C PRO A 31 -5.88 -6.39 13.57
N ASP A 32 -6.69 -7.38 13.23
CA ASP A 32 -6.50 -8.21 12.04
C ASP A 32 -7.28 -7.69 10.83
N THR A 33 -8.23 -6.79 11.06
CA THR A 33 -9.03 -6.13 10.02
C THR A 33 -9.17 -4.65 10.32
N TYR A 34 -8.99 -3.85 9.29
CA TYR A 34 -9.11 -2.39 9.33
C TYR A 34 -10.21 -1.97 8.35
N VAL A 35 -11.16 -1.16 8.81
CA VAL A 35 -12.21 -0.60 7.96
C VAL A 35 -11.69 0.65 7.28
N VAL A 36 -11.61 0.63 5.96
CA VAL A 36 -11.24 1.79 5.14
C VAL A 36 -12.43 2.73 5.02
N SER A 37 -13.60 2.18 4.67
CA SER A 37 -14.84 2.93 4.50
C SER A 37 -16.07 2.06 4.63
N ARG A 38 -17.15 2.68 5.16
CA ARG A 38 -18.52 2.12 5.15
C ARG A 38 -19.41 2.78 4.10
N ALA A 39 -18.89 3.75 3.36
CA ALA A 39 -19.60 4.36 2.24
C ALA A 39 -19.48 3.49 0.99
N PRO A 40 -20.53 3.35 0.18
CA PRO A 40 -20.47 2.58 -1.07
C PRO A 40 -19.55 3.23 -2.10
N GLY A 41 -19.05 2.43 -3.04
CA GLY A 41 -18.30 2.88 -4.21
C GLY A 41 -16.94 3.49 -3.88
N VAL A 42 -16.25 3.03 -2.83
CA VAL A 42 -14.90 3.51 -2.48
C VAL A 42 -13.84 2.72 -3.24
N LEU A 43 -13.97 1.40 -3.33
CA LEU A 43 -13.05 0.49 -4.02
C LEU A 43 -11.58 0.82 -3.68
N PRO A 44 -11.09 0.45 -2.51
CA PRO A 44 -9.71 0.73 -2.11
C PRO A 44 -8.74 -0.05 -3.01
N GLU A 45 -7.55 0.53 -3.28
CA GLU A 45 -6.61 -0.12 -4.20
C GLU A 45 -5.19 -0.17 -3.63
N GLY A 46 -4.54 0.98 -3.37
CA GLY A 46 -3.17 1.04 -2.88
C GLY A 46 -3.07 1.20 -1.37
N ILE A 47 -1.97 0.74 -0.79
CA ILE A 47 -1.69 0.89 0.63
C ILE A 47 -0.22 1.23 0.89
N ALA A 48 0.01 2.15 1.82
CA ALA A 48 1.31 2.38 2.42
C ALA A 48 1.22 2.39 3.94
N VAL A 49 2.21 1.79 4.61
CA VAL A 49 2.39 1.93 6.05
C VAL A 49 3.73 2.63 6.32
N ALA A 50 3.65 3.82 6.89
CA ALA A 50 4.81 4.61 7.26
C ALA A 50 5.57 3.97 8.43
N ARG A 51 6.79 4.44 8.71
CA ARG A 51 7.64 3.86 9.76
C ARG A 51 7.05 3.97 11.17
N ASP A 52 6.28 5.00 11.43
CA ASP A 52 5.58 5.24 12.69
C ASP A 52 4.28 4.45 12.85
N GLY A 53 3.92 3.62 11.86
CA GLY A 53 2.68 2.84 11.84
C GLY A 53 1.47 3.59 11.26
N THR A 54 1.65 4.80 10.73
CA THR A 54 0.57 5.49 10.00
C THR A 54 0.25 4.73 8.70
N VAL A 55 -1.02 4.43 8.51
CA VAL A 55 -1.56 3.71 7.34
C VAL A 55 -2.21 4.71 6.39
N TYR A 56 -1.94 4.58 5.10
CA TYR A 56 -2.61 5.30 4.02
C TYR A 56 -3.18 4.30 3.03
N VAL A 57 -4.43 4.50 2.62
CA VAL A 57 -5.12 3.67 1.61
C VAL A 57 -5.73 4.59 0.57
N SER A 58 -5.54 4.26 -0.70
CA SER A 58 -6.14 4.97 -1.84
C SER A 58 -7.48 4.37 -2.21
N SER A 59 -8.22 5.10 -3.04
CA SER A 59 -9.50 4.67 -3.62
C SER A 59 -9.48 4.91 -5.12
N ASP A 60 -9.64 3.85 -5.88
CA ASP A 60 -9.77 3.93 -7.33
C ASP A 60 -11.03 4.69 -7.75
N ALA A 61 -12.19 4.33 -7.20
CA ALA A 61 -13.46 4.90 -7.66
C ALA A 61 -13.72 6.35 -7.22
N THR A 62 -12.98 6.90 -6.24
CA THR A 62 -13.25 8.25 -5.72
C THR A 62 -12.06 9.20 -5.73
N GLY A 63 -10.87 8.72 -6.05
CA GLY A 63 -9.64 9.50 -5.97
C GLY A 63 -9.22 9.90 -4.54
N ARG A 64 -9.91 9.41 -3.52
CA ARG A 64 -9.64 9.75 -2.11
C ARG A 64 -8.46 8.99 -1.56
N LEU A 65 -7.83 9.58 -0.55
CA LEU A 65 -6.92 8.91 0.36
C LEU A 65 -7.57 8.80 1.73
N PHE A 66 -7.33 7.67 2.38
CA PHE A 66 -7.72 7.41 3.77
C PHE A 66 -6.47 7.27 4.62
N ARG A 67 -6.56 7.64 5.90
CA ARG A 67 -5.47 7.57 6.87
C ARG A 67 -5.95 6.94 8.17
N GLY A 68 -5.10 6.13 8.76
CA GLY A 68 -5.27 5.56 10.09
C GLY A 68 -3.93 5.25 10.73
N HIS A 69 -3.93 4.35 11.70
CA HIS A 69 -2.73 3.84 12.35
C HIS A 69 -2.88 2.34 12.58
N VAL A 70 -1.79 1.59 12.56
CA VAL A 70 -1.81 0.13 12.79
C VAL A 70 -2.44 -0.28 14.13
N GLY A 71 -2.58 0.63 15.08
CA GLY A 71 -3.28 0.42 16.35
C GLY A 71 -4.79 0.68 16.31
N ASP A 72 -5.32 1.29 15.24
CA ASP A 72 -6.71 1.71 15.12
C ASP A 72 -7.45 0.89 14.06
N PRO A 73 -8.60 0.29 14.38
CA PRO A 73 -9.33 -0.57 13.42
C PRO A 73 -10.06 0.20 12.31
N GLU A 74 -10.07 1.53 12.33
CA GLU A 74 -10.79 2.35 11.35
C GLU A 74 -9.91 3.47 10.79
N LEU A 75 -9.97 3.65 9.46
CA LEU A 75 -9.34 4.75 8.76
C LEU A 75 -10.35 5.90 8.58
N ARG A 76 -9.80 7.10 8.29
CA ARG A 76 -10.58 8.32 8.04
C ARG A 76 -10.10 9.01 6.77
N PRO A 77 -10.93 9.77 6.06
CA PRO A 77 -10.51 10.55 4.90
C PRO A 77 -9.28 11.42 5.22
N PHE A 78 -8.30 11.39 4.32
CA PHE A 78 -7.06 12.14 4.39
C PHE A 78 -6.96 13.08 3.18
N ALA A 79 -6.45 14.29 3.35
CA ALA A 79 -6.43 15.39 2.41
C ALA A 79 -7.84 15.93 2.07
N ALA A 80 -7.92 17.20 1.73
CA ALA A 80 -9.20 17.80 1.38
C ALA A 80 -9.67 17.31 -0.01
N ARG A 81 -10.97 17.06 -0.14
CA ARG A 81 -11.59 16.67 -1.41
C ARG A 81 -11.42 17.80 -2.43
N GLY A 82 -11.06 17.48 -3.66
CA GLY A 82 -11.00 18.43 -4.77
C GLY A 82 -9.76 19.32 -4.81
N ILE A 83 -8.77 19.10 -3.93
CA ILE A 83 -7.49 19.84 -4.00
C ILE A 83 -6.78 19.64 -5.34
N ASP A 84 -7.00 18.50 -5.99
CA ASP A 84 -6.24 18.07 -7.16
C ASP A 84 -7.10 17.41 -8.26
N ASP A 85 -8.43 17.58 -8.19
CA ASP A 85 -9.41 17.09 -9.17
C ASP A 85 -9.30 15.60 -9.54
N ARG A 86 -8.72 14.78 -8.65
CA ARG A 86 -8.57 13.35 -8.88
C ARG A 86 -9.92 12.64 -8.80
N THR A 87 -10.19 11.81 -9.78
CA THR A 87 -11.35 10.90 -9.81
C THR A 87 -10.96 9.46 -9.46
N SER A 88 -9.68 9.10 -9.61
CA SER A 88 -9.08 7.83 -9.26
C SER A 88 -7.74 8.03 -8.55
N THR A 89 -7.40 7.18 -7.60
CA THR A 89 -6.08 7.07 -7.00
C THR A 89 -5.77 5.60 -6.75
N LEU A 90 -4.70 5.13 -7.36
CA LEU A 90 -4.21 3.76 -7.31
C LEU A 90 -3.01 3.68 -6.34
N GLY A 91 -1.80 3.55 -6.84
CA GLY A 91 -0.62 3.41 -6.00
C GLY A 91 -0.42 4.54 -4.99
N VAL A 92 -0.07 4.20 -3.75
CA VAL A 92 0.28 5.14 -2.68
C VAL A 92 1.52 4.67 -1.93
N HIS A 93 2.50 5.58 -1.73
CA HIS A 93 3.71 5.30 -0.97
C HIS A 93 4.10 6.47 -0.07
N THR A 94 4.90 6.18 0.96
CA THR A 94 5.43 7.21 1.86
C THR A 94 6.95 7.27 1.79
N ASP A 95 7.52 8.45 1.86
CA ASP A 95 8.96 8.61 2.00
C ASP A 95 9.41 8.69 3.48
N ARG A 96 10.73 8.76 3.68
CA ARG A 96 11.33 8.83 5.02
C ARG A 96 11.00 10.13 5.79
N ARG A 97 10.43 11.13 5.13
CA ARG A 97 10.01 12.42 5.70
C ARG A 97 8.51 12.46 6.01
N GLY A 98 7.80 11.34 5.85
CA GLY A 98 6.35 11.26 6.05
C GLY A 98 5.53 11.88 4.92
N ARG A 99 6.13 12.24 3.78
CA ARG A 99 5.37 12.71 2.62
C ARG A 99 4.67 11.53 1.95
N VAL A 100 3.44 11.77 1.51
CA VAL A 100 2.58 10.78 0.85
C VAL A 100 2.59 11.06 -0.64
N TYR A 101 3.03 10.09 -1.41
CA TYR A 101 3.04 10.10 -2.87
C TYR A 101 1.92 9.20 -3.36
N SER A 102 1.14 9.67 -4.31
CA SER A 102 0.07 8.86 -4.90
C SER A 102 -0.10 9.15 -6.38
N VAL A 103 -0.54 8.14 -7.12
CA VAL A 103 -0.78 8.21 -8.57
C VAL A 103 -2.20 7.79 -8.88
N GLY A 104 -2.73 8.30 -10.01
CA GLY A 104 -4.03 7.95 -10.55
C GLY A 104 -4.36 8.82 -11.75
N GLY A 105 -4.98 8.24 -12.79
CA GLY A 105 -5.06 8.85 -14.09
C GLY A 105 -3.68 9.28 -14.58
N ALA A 106 -3.52 10.47 -15.12
CA ALA A 106 -2.21 10.97 -15.56
C ALA A 106 -1.43 11.74 -14.48
N SER A 107 -1.77 11.63 -13.20
CA SER A 107 -1.21 12.50 -12.16
C SER A 107 -0.42 11.77 -11.07
N LEU A 108 0.76 12.30 -10.75
CA LEU A 108 1.51 12.01 -9.53
C LEU A 108 1.35 13.19 -8.57
N THR A 109 0.87 12.96 -7.36
CA THR A 109 0.69 13.97 -6.31
C THR A 109 1.54 13.67 -5.09
N VAL A 110 1.93 14.71 -4.38
CA VAL A 110 2.69 14.61 -3.13
C VAL A 110 2.02 15.47 -2.07
N HIS A 111 1.66 14.88 -0.95
CA HIS A 111 1.11 15.58 0.21
C HIS A 111 2.07 15.52 1.40
N ASP A 112 1.97 16.50 2.30
CA ASP A 112 2.59 16.35 3.62
C ASP A 112 1.73 15.47 4.55
N GLU A 113 2.24 15.18 5.74
CA GLU A 113 1.54 14.37 6.75
C GLU A 113 0.19 14.96 7.22
N ARG A 114 -0.07 16.23 6.93
CA ARG A 114 -1.31 16.94 7.26
C ARG A 114 -2.30 16.98 6.09
N GLY A 115 -1.94 16.36 4.96
CA GLY A 115 -2.78 16.34 3.75
C GLY A 115 -2.69 17.60 2.90
N ARG A 116 -1.73 18.49 3.14
CA ARG A 116 -1.50 19.66 2.28
C ARG A 116 -0.74 19.24 1.03
N LEU A 117 -1.25 19.62 -0.14
CA LEU A 117 -0.60 19.36 -1.42
C LEU A 117 0.74 20.11 -1.52
N LEU A 118 1.83 19.38 -1.73
CA LEU A 118 3.18 19.90 -1.90
C LEU A 118 3.60 19.97 -3.38
N ALA A 119 3.17 19.00 -4.17
CA ALA A 119 3.46 18.95 -5.60
C ALA A 119 2.41 18.12 -6.34
N ARG A 120 2.15 18.51 -7.59
CA ARG A 120 1.45 17.71 -8.60
C ARG A 120 2.29 17.68 -9.86
N ARG A 121 2.40 16.52 -10.51
CA ARG A 121 3.02 16.35 -11.81
C ARG A 121 2.09 15.56 -12.69
N THR A 122 1.85 16.05 -13.89
CA THR A 122 1.10 15.34 -14.91
C THR A 122 2.10 14.62 -15.79
N ALA A 123 1.83 13.35 -16.08
CA ALA A 123 2.61 12.58 -17.04
C ALA A 123 2.39 13.14 -18.46
N GLU A 124 3.42 13.11 -19.26
CA GLU A 124 3.27 13.30 -20.70
C GLU A 124 2.59 12.05 -21.29
N ASP A 125 1.86 12.21 -22.38
CA ASP A 125 1.24 11.09 -23.09
C ASP A 125 2.29 10.07 -23.51
N GLY A 126 1.92 8.81 -23.41
CA GLY A 126 2.74 7.70 -23.87
C GLY A 126 2.55 7.44 -25.39
N PRO A 127 3.22 6.43 -25.92
CA PRO A 127 3.18 6.11 -27.35
C PRO A 127 1.81 5.65 -27.84
N LEU A 128 0.87 5.38 -26.95
CA LEU A 128 -0.48 4.91 -27.28
C LEU A 128 -1.58 5.87 -26.84
N GLY A 129 -1.22 7.03 -26.32
CA GLY A 129 -2.14 8.06 -25.88
C GLY A 129 -1.94 8.46 -24.42
N THR A 130 -3.00 8.96 -23.82
CA THR A 130 -2.98 9.49 -22.46
C THR A 130 -2.50 8.47 -21.45
N ALA A 131 -1.62 8.91 -20.55
CA ALA A 131 -1.10 8.09 -19.49
C ALA A 131 -2.19 7.71 -18.48
N ASP A 132 -2.15 6.48 -18.00
CA ASP A 132 -2.94 5.98 -16.88
C ASP A 132 -2.00 5.34 -15.84
N LEU A 133 -1.61 6.15 -14.85
CA LEU A 133 -0.57 5.80 -13.88
C LEU A 133 -1.12 4.84 -12.83
N ASN A 134 -0.42 3.73 -12.62
CA ASN A 134 -0.88 2.67 -11.74
C ASN A 134 -0.14 2.65 -10.40
N ASP A 135 1.16 2.38 -10.38
CA ASP A 135 1.93 2.28 -9.14
C ASP A 135 3.24 3.08 -9.21
N LEU A 136 3.89 3.26 -8.07
CA LEU A 136 5.11 4.06 -7.99
C LEU A 136 6.13 3.48 -7.00
N VAL A 137 7.40 3.77 -7.22
CA VAL A 137 8.45 3.54 -6.23
C VAL A 137 9.31 4.79 -6.04
N ILE A 138 9.66 5.07 -4.79
CA ILE A 138 10.47 6.21 -4.39
C ILE A 138 11.89 5.73 -4.11
N THR A 139 12.84 6.14 -4.95
CA THR A 139 14.27 5.94 -4.71
C THR A 139 14.91 7.19 -4.10
N ARG A 140 16.22 7.15 -3.87
CA ARG A 140 16.96 8.33 -3.41
C ARG A 140 16.89 9.48 -4.39
N ASP A 141 17.00 9.18 -5.68
CA ASP A 141 17.26 10.16 -6.74
C ASP A 141 16.09 10.36 -7.71
N ALA A 142 15.04 9.55 -7.59
CA ALA A 142 13.87 9.62 -8.47
C ALA A 142 12.62 8.96 -7.86
N VAL A 143 11.49 9.29 -8.45
CA VAL A 143 10.24 8.51 -8.37
C VAL A 143 10.04 7.88 -9.74
N TYR A 144 9.83 6.56 -9.78
CA TYR A 144 9.45 5.82 -10.97
C TYR A 144 7.99 5.41 -10.86
N VAL A 145 7.28 5.46 -11.98
CA VAL A 145 5.83 5.25 -12.03
C VAL A 145 5.50 4.37 -13.23
N THR A 146 4.73 3.32 -13.01
CA THR A 146 4.19 2.47 -14.06
C THR A 146 2.97 3.10 -14.71
N ASP A 147 2.80 2.83 -16.01
CA ASP A 147 1.66 3.28 -16.80
C ASP A 147 0.87 2.06 -17.28
N TRP A 148 -0.39 1.94 -16.84
CA TRP A 148 -1.27 0.84 -17.19
C TRP A 148 -1.69 0.87 -18.68
N ALA A 149 -1.94 2.09 -19.19
CA ALA A 149 -2.38 2.28 -20.58
C ALA A 149 -1.23 2.23 -21.60
N ASN A 150 0.01 2.49 -21.16
CA ASN A 150 1.18 2.54 -22.01
C ASN A 150 2.30 1.61 -21.50
N PRO A 151 3.11 1.01 -22.39
CA PRO A 151 4.25 0.17 -21.98
C PRO A 151 5.44 1.01 -21.51
N VAL A 152 5.16 2.00 -20.65
CA VAL A 152 6.10 3.04 -20.24
C VAL A 152 6.27 3.06 -18.74
N VAL A 153 7.51 3.20 -18.29
CA VAL A 153 7.83 3.67 -16.95
C VAL A 153 8.15 5.16 -17.06
N HIS A 154 7.40 5.97 -16.32
CA HIS A 154 7.69 7.39 -16.17
C HIS A 154 8.69 7.62 -15.03
N ARG A 155 9.44 8.71 -15.08
CA ARG A 155 10.42 9.09 -14.06
C ARG A 155 10.35 10.57 -13.74
N ALA A 156 10.35 10.89 -12.46
CA ALA A 156 10.54 12.25 -11.95
C ALA A 156 11.80 12.30 -11.09
N GLU A 157 12.76 13.15 -11.43
CA GLU A 157 13.98 13.31 -10.62
C GLU A 157 13.70 13.93 -9.26
N MET A 158 14.44 13.47 -8.25
CA MET A 158 14.42 14.00 -6.90
C MET A 158 15.72 14.79 -6.63
N ARG A 159 15.65 16.12 -6.66
CA ARG A 159 16.79 16.99 -6.36
C ARG A 159 16.54 17.81 -5.10
N HIS A 160 17.39 17.65 -4.10
CA HIS A 160 17.26 18.34 -2.80
C HIS A 160 15.86 18.21 -2.16
N GLY A 161 15.23 17.03 -2.34
CA GLY A 161 13.90 16.73 -1.84
C GLY A 161 12.75 17.37 -2.63
N ARG A 162 13.02 17.99 -3.79
CA ARG A 162 12.02 18.56 -4.71
C ARG A 162 11.82 17.63 -5.89
N LEU A 163 10.56 17.40 -6.25
CA LEU A 163 10.15 16.56 -7.36
C LEU A 163 10.22 17.34 -8.68
N GLY A 164 10.99 16.84 -9.64
CA GLY A 164 11.08 17.36 -11.00
C GLY A 164 9.82 17.05 -11.84
N PRO A 165 9.84 17.36 -13.14
CA PRO A 165 8.80 16.95 -14.08
C PRO A 165 8.69 15.42 -14.16
N LEU A 166 7.49 14.90 -14.37
CA LEU A 166 7.24 13.47 -14.63
C LEU A 166 7.27 13.24 -16.14
N ARG A 167 8.22 12.45 -16.61
CA ARG A 167 8.46 12.24 -18.05
C ARG A 167 8.56 10.76 -18.36
N PRO A 168 8.18 10.31 -19.57
CA PRO A 168 8.52 8.99 -20.07
C PRO A 168 10.03 8.76 -19.97
N TRP A 169 10.42 7.66 -19.33
CA TRP A 169 11.82 7.32 -19.11
C TRP A 169 12.24 6.06 -19.84
N LEU A 170 11.34 5.05 -19.90
CA LEU A 170 11.62 3.77 -20.52
C LEU A 170 10.35 3.23 -21.20
N ASP A 171 10.41 3.02 -22.53
CA ASP A 171 9.45 2.16 -23.24
C ASP A 171 9.98 0.72 -23.17
N ILE A 172 9.29 -0.15 -22.43
CA ILE A 172 9.74 -1.52 -22.16
C ILE A 172 9.78 -2.37 -23.44
N ARG A 173 8.89 -2.13 -24.39
CA ARG A 173 8.85 -2.87 -25.66
C ARG A 173 10.13 -2.66 -26.49
N GLY A 174 10.63 -1.42 -26.49
CA GLY A 174 11.88 -1.09 -27.19
C GLY A 174 13.12 -1.68 -26.51
N ALA A 175 13.04 -1.89 -25.19
CA ALA A 175 14.17 -2.38 -24.42
C ALA A 175 14.27 -3.92 -24.39
N ASN A 176 13.17 -4.64 -24.59
CA ASN A 176 13.17 -6.10 -24.67
C ASN A 176 12.20 -6.63 -25.74
N PRO A 177 12.70 -7.22 -26.84
CA PRO A 177 11.85 -7.72 -27.93
C PRO A 177 10.97 -8.91 -27.54
N ARG A 178 11.21 -9.55 -26.38
CA ARG A 178 10.34 -10.60 -25.85
C ARG A 178 9.13 -10.03 -25.11
N PHE A 179 9.14 -8.74 -24.81
CA PHE A 179 7.97 -8.09 -24.22
C PHE A 179 6.88 -7.99 -25.31
N PRO A 180 5.65 -8.44 -25.04
CA PRO A 180 4.62 -8.49 -26.06
C PRO A 180 4.23 -7.10 -26.55
N ALA A 181 3.83 -7.01 -27.81
CA ALA A 181 3.39 -5.75 -28.42
C ALA A 181 2.02 -5.27 -27.92
N ARG A 182 1.31 -6.11 -27.18
CA ARG A 182 -0.03 -5.83 -26.61
C ARG A 182 -0.15 -6.46 -25.24
N TYR A 183 -1.09 -5.97 -24.43
CA TYR A 183 -1.44 -6.49 -23.10
C TYR A 183 -0.27 -6.44 -22.10
N TRP A 184 0.49 -5.33 -22.10
CA TRP A 184 1.56 -5.11 -21.12
C TRP A 184 1.02 -4.90 -19.72
N LEU A 185 0.00 -4.07 -19.51
CA LEU A 185 -0.65 -3.78 -18.23
C LEU A 185 0.38 -3.72 -17.10
N LEU A 186 1.26 -2.68 -17.16
CA LEU A 186 2.28 -2.49 -16.13
C LEU A 186 1.62 -2.10 -14.83
N ASN A 187 1.90 -2.86 -13.78
CA ASN A 187 1.29 -2.70 -12.47
C ASN A 187 2.36 -2.44 -11.41
N GLY A 188 2.47 -3.27 -10.38
CA GLY A 188 3.37 -3.07 -9.28
C GLY A 188 4.82 -2.78 -9.67
N ILE A 189 5.47 -1.90 -8.93
CA ILE A 189 6.87 -1.51 -9.11
C ILE A 189 7.58 -1.41 -7.77
N VAL A 190 8.74 -2.04 -7.66
CA VAL A 190 9.62 -1.91 -6.50
C VAL A 190 11.06 -1.68 -6.93
N ALA A 191 11.89 -1.16 -6.02
CA ALA A 191 13.31 -0.94 -6.25
C ALA A 191 14.14 -1.71 -5.23
N ASP A 192 15.36 -2.07 -5.60
CA ASP A 192 16.35 -2.50 -4.64
C ASP A 192 16.74 -1.34 -3.68
N ARG A 193 17.51 -1.66 -2.65
CA ARG A 193 17.86 -0.70 -1.61
C ARG A 193 18.55 0.55 -2.13
N ASP A 194 19.37 0.39 -3.16
CA ASP A 194 20.22 1.44 -3.69
C ASP A 194 19.58 2.18 -4.87
N GLY A 195 18.46 1.65 -5.39
CA GLY A 195 17.72 2.21 -6.52
C GLY A 195 18.38 1.92 -7.88
N GLY A 196 19.34 0.99 -7.91
CA GLY A 196 20.02 0.57 -9.14
C GLY A 196 19.22 -0.42 -9.96
N THR A 197 18.31 -1.13 -9.33
CA THR A 197 17.45 -2.13 -9.97
C THR A 197 15.98 -1.89 -9.64
N LEU A 198 15.12 -1.92 -10.64
CA LEU A 198 13.67 -1.97 -10.47
C LEU A 198 13.16 -3.37 -10.80
N LEU A 199 12.12 -3.81 -10.10
CA LEU A 199 11.30 -4.94 -10.49
C LEU A 199 9.92 -4.41 -10.85
N LEU A 200 9.42 -4.80 -12.02
CA LEU A 200 8.14 -4.40 -12.58
C LEU A 200 7.28 -5.63 -12.76
N ALA A 201 6.04 -5.56 -12.32
CA ALA A 201 5.05 -6.56 -12.67
C ALA A 201 4.28 -6.14 -13.93
N SER A 202 3.92 -7.11 -14.73
CA SER A 202 3.03 -6.95 -15.89
C SER A 202 1.93 -8.01 -15.80
N ASN A 203 0.70 -7.58 -15.56
CA ASN A 203 -0.45 -8.48 -15.51
C ASN A 203 -0.71 -9.11 -16.88
N GLY A 204 -0.56 -8.35 -17.95
CA GLY A 204 -0.80 -8.85 -19.30
C GLY A 204 0.20 -9.90 -19.78
N THR A 205 1.42 -9.93 -19.21
CA THR A 205 2.42 -10.97 -19.50
C THR A 205 2.51 -12.02 -18.42
N GLU A 206 1.81 -11.81 -17.31
CA GLU A 206 1.90 -12.63 -16.10
C GLU A 206 3.35 -12.87 -15.65
N ALA A 207 4.18 -11.83 -15.74
CA ALA A 207 5.61 -11.93 -15.53
C ALA A 207 6.17 -10.76 -14.70
N LEU A 208 7.29 -11.04 -14.05
CA LEU A 208 8.13 -10.08 -13.36
C LEU A 208 9.32 -9.70 -14.24
N TRP A 209 9.60 -8.41 -14.34
CA TRP A 209 10.65 -7.84 -15.16
C TRP A 209 11.65 -7.07 -14.29
N ARG A 210 12.93 -7.31 -14.51
CA ARG A 210 14.03 -6.58 -13.89
C ARG A 210 14.50 -5.50 -14.83
N VAL A 211 14.70 -4.29 -14.33
CA VAL A 211 15.24 -3.15 -15.07
C VAL A 211 16.47 -2.62 -14.35
N ASP A 212 17.59 -2.53 -15.06
CA ASP A 212 18.77 -1.80 -14.61
C ASP A 212 18.57 -0.30 -14.85
N THR A 213 18.64 0.52 -13.80
CA THR A 213 18.32 1.95 -13.90
C THR A 213 19.38 2.77 -14.65
N SER A 214 20.60 2.25 -14.76
CA SER A 214 21.73 2.93 -15.45
C SER A 214 21.77 2.61 -16.93
N SER A 215 21.68 1.34 -17.31
CA SER A 215 21.71 0.87 -18.71
C SER A 215 20.33 0.86 -19.37
N ARG A 216 19.25 0.83 -18.57
CA ARG A 216 17.85 0.60 -18.99
C ARG A 216 17.64 -0.78 -19.63
N GLU A 217 18.52 -1.72 -19.36
CA GLU A 217 18.35 -3.10 -19.76
C GLU A 217 17.17 -3.73 -19.03
N VAL A 218 16.33 -4.45 -19.79
CA VAL A 218 15.11 -5.12 -19.28
C VAL A 218 15.24 -6.62 -19.50
N GLU A 219 15.10 -7.38 -18.41
CA GLU A 219 15.17 -8.83 -18.41
C GLU A 219 14.00 -9.42 -17.64
N GLN A 220 13.49 -10.56 -18.09
CA GLN A 220 12.49 -11.30 -17.34
C GLN A 220 13.14 -12.00 -16.14
N VAL A 221 12.56 -11.81 -14.95
CA VAL A 221 12.94 -12.58 -13.75
C VAL A 221 12.36 -13.99 -13.85
N ARG A 222 13.18 -15.00 -13.67
CA ARG A 222 12.76 -16.41 -13.71
C ARG A 222 12.40 -16.92 -12.31
N LEU A 223 11.14 -17.24 -12.10
CA LEU A 223 10.62 -17.79 -10.83
C LEU A 223 10.20 -19.26 -10.98
N GLY A 224 11.00 -20.07 -11.67
CA GLY A 224 10.63 -21.42 -12.08
C GLY A 224 9.57 -21.37 -13.18
N ASP A 225 8.56 -22.22 -13.07
CA ASP A 225 7.42 -22.28 -14.00
C ASP A 225 6.22 -21.43 -13.51
N GLU A 226 6.44 -20.51 -12.54
CA GLU A 226 5.40 -19.70 -11.95
C GLU A 226 5.02 -18.53 -12.88
N SER A 227 3.73 -18.42 -13.15
CA SER A 227 3.12 -17.17 -13.61
C SER A 227 3.13 -16.16 -12.47
N PHE A 228 3.61 -14.93 -12.73
CA PHE A 228 3.81 -13.93 -11.68
C PHE A 228 3.38 -12.52 -12.12
N GLY A 229 2.13 -12.42 -12.61
CA GLY A 229 1.48 -11.15 -12.90
C GLY A 229 1.01 -10.48 -11.61
N ALA A 230 1.96 -9.94 -10.84
CA ALA A 230 1.63 -9.29 -9.58
C ALA A 230 0.90 -7.96 -9.81
N ASP A 231 0.00 -7.66 -8.89
CA ASP A 231 -0.55 -6.34 -8.67
C ASP A 231 0.42 -5.54 -7.79
N GLY A 232 0.10 -5.16 -6.56
CA GLY A 232 1.03 -4.48 -5.68
C GLY A 232 2.16 -5.38 -5.14
N MET A 233 3.33 -4.78 -4.89
CA MET A 233 4.53 -5.49 -4.44
C MET A 233 5.27 -4.76 -3.33
N VAL A 234 6.02 -5.51 -2.52
CA VAL A 234 7.03 -4.99 -1.57
C VAL A 234 8.30 -5.81 -1.68
N LEU A 235 9.45 -5.15 -1.88
CA LEU A 235 10.77 -5.80 -1.87
C LEU A 235 11.52 -5.47 -0.58
N ARG A 236 12.00 -6.51 0.12
CA ARG A 236 12.85 -6.36 1.29
C ARG A 236 14.10 -7.24 1.17
N GLY A 237 15.20 -6.61 0.84
CA GLY A 237 16.41 -7.35 0.48
C GLY A 237 16.15 -8.20 -0.75
N ARG A 238 16.11 -9.52 -0.58
CA ARG A 238 15.81 -10.49 -1.65
C ARG A 238 14.42 -11.11 -1.52
N THR A 239 13.68 -10.78 -0.48
CA THR A 239 12.32 -11.26 -0.30
C THR A 239 11.34 -10.33 -0.99
N LEU A 240 10.64 -10.85 -1.98
CA LEU A 240 9.58 -10.17 -2.71
C LEU A 240 8.22 -10.65 -2.19
N TYR A 241 7.42 -9.74 -1.70
CA TYR A 241 6.02 -9.95 -1.37
C TYR A 241 5.18 -9.36 -2.49
N ALA A 242 4.22 -10.11 -2.98
CA ALA A 242 3.37 -9.70 -4.09
C ALA A 242 1.93 -10.11 -3.85
N VAL A 243 1.00 -9.28 -4.22
CA VAL A 243 -0.40 -9.69 -4.41
C VAL A 243 -0.55 -10.15 -5.84
N ILE A 244 -1.09 -11.36 -6.02
CA ILE A 244 -1.45 -11.89 -7.33
C ILE A 244 -2.97 -12.06 -7.33
N ASN A 245 -3.65 -11.43 -8.30
CA ASN A 245 -5.09 -11.46 -8.47
C ASN A 245 -5.53 -11.77 -9.91
N TYR A 246 -4.55 -11.95 -10.82
CA TYR A 246 -4.76 -12.36 -12.21
C TYR A 246 -4.07 -13.70 -12.48
N GLY A 247 -4.73 -14.60 -13.17
CA GLY A 247 -4.14 -15.84 -13.73
C GLY A 247 -3.81 -16.95 -12.71
N ALA A 248 -3.89 -16.69 -11.39
CA ALA A 248 -3.60 -17.65 -10.33
C ALA A 248 -4.60 -17.51 -9.18
N PRO A 249 -4.63 -18.44 -8.20
CA PRO A 249 -5.42 -18.23 -6.99
C PRO A 249 -5.03 -16.91 -6.33
N SER A 250 -6.04 -16.04 -6.12
CA SER A 250 -5.84 -14.70 -5.58
C SER A 250 -5.28 -14.76 -4.15
N GLY A 251 -4.27 -13.90 -3.87
CA GLY A 251 -3.65 -13.87 -2.55
C GLY A 251 -2.26 -13.25 -2.51
N VAL A 252 -1.55 -13.51 -1.40
CA VAL A 252 -0.19 -13.04 -1.18
C VAL A 252 0.81 -14.15 -1.48
N TYR A 253 1.75 -13.84 -2.35
CA TYR A 253 2.85 -14.71 -2.75
C TYR A 253 4.16 -14.13 -2.24
N VAL A 254 4.99 -14.96 -1.64
CA VAL A 254 6.30 -14.56 -1.13
C VAL A 254 7.39 -15.34 -1.84
N ALA A 255 8.23 -14.63 -2.59
CA ALA A 255 9.34 -15.22 -3.33
C ALA A 255 10.68 -14.80 -2.72
N GLU A 256 11.62 -15.74 -2.69
CA GLU A 256 13.02 -15.48 -2.38
C GLU A 256 13.79 -15.38 -3.69
N LEU A 257 14.41 -14.24 -3.94
CA LEU A 257 15.17 -13.94 -5.15
C LEU A 257 16.66 -14.20 -4.97
N SER A 258 17.37 -14.42 -6.07
CA SER A 258 18.83 -14.42 -6.14
C SER A 258 19.40 -13.04 -5.79
N GLN A 259 20.70 -12.98 -5.50
CA GLN A 259 21.37 -11.72 -5.13
C GLN A 259 21.30 -10.67 -6.24
N ASP A 260 21.32 -11.09 -7.49
CA ASP A 260 21.22 -10.23 -8.68
C ASP A 260 19.78 -9.96 -9.14
N LEU A 261 18.79 -10.48 -8.41
CA LEU A 261 17.36 -10.35 -8.68
C LEU A 261 16.90 -10.91 -10.04
N ARG A 262 17.66 -11.82 -10.66
CA ARG A 262 17.36 -12.41 -11.97
C ARG A 262 16.57 -13.71 -11.90
N THR A 263 16.67 -14.40 -10.77
CA THR A 263 15.99 -15.67 -10.54
C THR A 263 15.42 -15.71 -9.14
N GLY A 264 14.55 -16.67 -8.88
CA GLY A 264 14.00 -16.88 -7.54
C GLY A 264 13.04 -18.05 -7.49
N ALA A 265 12.39 -18.22 -6.35
CA ALA A 265 11.32 -19.19 -6.19
C ALA A 265 10.28 -18.70 -5.20
N VAL A 266 9.01 -18.98 -5.47
CA VAL A 266 7.92 -18.76 -4.53
C VAL A 266 8.06 -19.72 -3.36
N ARG A 267 8.11 -19.16 -2.13
CA ARG A 267 8.26 -19.90 -0.88
C ARG A 267 6.97 -20.04 -0.10
N HIS A 268 6.10 -19.02 -0.19
CA HIS A 268 4.81 -19.05 0.50
C HIS A 268 3.72 -18.55 -0.45
N ARG A 269 2.55 -19.19 -0.34
CA ARG A 269 1.29 -18.76 -0.96
C ARG A 269 0.25 -18.73 0.13
N ILE A 270 -0.37 -17.58 0.32
CA ILE A 270 -1.42 -17.34 1.30
C ILE A 270 -2.64 -16.91 0.49
N THR A 271 -3.61 -17.80 0.33
CA THR A 271 -4.79 -17.62 -0.52
C THR A 271 -6.06 -17.93 0.25
N GLY A 272 -7.20 -17.48 -0.26
CA GLY A 272 -8.50 -17.63 0.41
C GLY A 272 -8.70 -16.59 1.50
N GLU A 273 -9.52 -16.94 2.51
CA GLU A 273 -9.76 -16.04 3.64
C GLU A 273 -8.44 -15.60 4.34
N PRO A 274 -8.29 -14.29 4.71
CA PRO A 274 -9.36 -13.27 4.77
C PRO A 274 -9.39 -12.29 3.58
N PHE A 275 -9.00 -12.72 2.38
CA PHE A 275 -8.90 -11.84 1.22
C PHE A 275 -10.18 -11.80 0.40
N ASP A 276 -10.49 -10.61 -0.13
CA ASP A 276 -11.62 -10.33 -1.00
C ASP A 276 -11.14 -9.43 -2.15
N LEU A 277 -10.73 -10.08 -3.26
CA LEU A 277 -10.01 -9.47 -4.39
C LEU A 277 -8.88 -8.52 -3.94
N PRO A 278 -7.82 -9.06 -3.34
CA PRO A 278 -6.71 -8.22 -2.89
C PRO A 278 -5.98 -7.61 -4.08
N THR A 279 -5.51 -6.36 -3.94
CA THR A 279 -4.74 -5.64 -4.97
C THR A 279 -3.32 -5.33 -4.51
N THR A 280 -3.16 -4.70 -3.37
CA THR A 280 -1.87 -4.18 -2.92
C THR A 280 -1.60 -4.57 -1.48
N LEU A 281 -0.32 -4.61 -1.12
CA LEU A 281 0.10 -4.88 0.25
C LEU A 281 1.16 -3.91 0.74
N ALA A 282 1.19 -3.70 2.06
CA ALA A 282 2.28 -3.04 2.76
C ALA A 282 2.80 -3.93 3.88
N ARG A 283 4.05 -3.74 4.27
CA ARG A 283 4.69 -4.49 5.36
C ARG A 283 5.09 -3.55 6.50
N HIS A 284 4.68 -3.87 7.72
CA HIS A 284 5.11 -3.15 8.92
C HIS A 284 5.36 -4.13 10.08
N GLY A 285 6.53 -4.02 10.69
CA GLY A 285 6.95 -5.04 11.68
C GLY A 285 6.96 -6.45 11.08
N CYS A 286 6.30 -7.39 11.74
CA CYS A 286 6.09 -8.76 11.27
C CYS A 286 4.65 -9.00 10.78
N ARG A 287 4.04 -7.99 10.17
CA ARG A 287 2.71 -8.10 9.57
C ARG A 287 2.68 -7.57 8.15
N LEU A 288 1.84 -8.20 7.35
CA LEU A 288 1.46 -7.76 6.01
C LEU A 288 0.04 -7.20 6.07
N TYR A 289 -0.17 -6.03 5.51
CA TYR A 289 -1.45 -5.33 5.43
C TYR A 289 -1.89 -5.36 3.98
N VAL A 290 -2.98 -6.03 3.70
CA VAL A 290 -3.45 -6.35 2.34
C VAL A 290 -4.78 -5.69 2.09
N VAL A 291 -4.88 -4.90 1.04
CA VAL A 291 -6.12 -4.24 0.64
C VAL A 291 -7.09 -5.26 0.05
N ASN A 292 -8.31 -5.29 0.55
CA ASN A 292 -9.43 -6.00 -0.05
C ASN A 292 -10.19 -5.01 -0.95
N SER A 293 -9.87 -5.02 -2.23
CA SER A 293 -10.35 -4.03 -3.17
C SER A 293 -11.79 -4.22 -3.60
N GLN A 294 -12.23 -5.49 -3.70
CA GLN A 294 -13.56 -5.85 -4.17
C GLN A 294 -13.87 -5.28 -5.58
N LEU A 295 -12.84 -5.19 -6.44
CA LEU A 295 -12.95 -4.68 -7.82
C LEU A 295 -13.55 -5.72 -8.77
N ASP A 296 -14.67 -6.33 -8.39
CA ASP A 296 -15.43 -7.27 -9.21
C ASP A 296 -16.44 -6.56 -10.14
N ASP A 297 -17.08 -7.33 -11.01
CA ASP A 297 -18.21 -6.88 -11.79
C ASP A 297 -19.44 -7.78 -11.47
N PRO A 298 -20.43 -7.29 -10.72
CA PRO A 298 -20.53 -5.94 -10.13
C PRO A 298 -19.54 -5.72 -8.97
N PRO A 299 -19.12 -4.47 -8.73
CA PRO A 299 -18.24 -4.15 -7.61
C PRO A 299 -18.82 -4.56 -6.26
N GLY A 300 -17.94 -4.99 -5.34
CA GLY A 300 -18.34 -5.37 -4.00
C GLY A 300 -18.91 -4.22 -3.17
N GLU A 301 -19.48 -4.56 -2.04
CA GLU A 301 -20.16 -3.62 -1.14
C GLU A 301 -19.39 -3.40 0.17
N PRO A 302 -19.62 -2.22 0.85
CA PRO A 302 -18.99 -1.96 2.13
C PRO A 302 -19.39 -2.98 3.22
N PRO A 303 -18.55 -3.16 4.27
CA PRO A 303 -17.36 -2.36 4.54
C PRO A 303 -16.17 -2.75 3.68
N TYR A 304 -15.47 -1.75 3.11
CA TYR A 304 -14.19 -1.97 2.45
C TYR A 304 -13.09 -2.07 3.50
N THR A 305 -12.19 -3.04 3.34
CA THR A 305 -11.27 -3.41 4.41
C THR A 305 -9.82 -3.57 3.96
N VAL A 306 -8.94 -3.59 4.95
CA VAL A 306 -7.56 -4.08 4.86
C VAL A 306 -7.45 -5.26 5.83
N SER A 307 -6.96 -6.39 5.34
CA SER A 307 -6.63 -7.56 6.17
C SER A 307 -5.17 -7.50 6.61
N ALA A 308 -4.92 -7.73 7.89
CA ALA A 308 -3.55 -7.82 8.41
C ALA A 308 -3.23 -9.25 8.83
N ILE A 309 -2.26 -9.84 8.16
CA ILE A 309 -1.79 -11.21 8.39
C ILE A 309 -0.36 -11.23 8.91
N ALA A 310 0.05 -12.35 9.50
CA ALA A 310 1.43 -12.55 9.91
C ALA A 310 2.35 -12.63 8.69
N ASP A 311 3.52 -11.99 8.77
CA ASP A 311 4.58 -12.15 7.78
C ASP A 311 5.23 -13.55 7.95
N PRO A 312 5.12 -14.45 6.95
CA PRO A 312 5.63 -15.81 7.08
C PRO A 312 7.16 -15.88 7.15
N THR A 313 7.85 -14.79 6.85
CA THR A 313 9.32 -14.71 6.89
C THR A 313 9.87 -14.25 8.24
N CYS A 314 9.00 -13.78 9.13
CA CYS A 314 9.39 -13.42 10.49
C CYS A 314 9.58 -14.67 11.38
N PRO A 315 10.52 -14.63 12.34
CA PRO A 315 10.62 -15.67 13.34
C PRO A 315 9.28 -15.85 14.06
N ARG A 316 8.82 -17.08 14.18
CA ARG A 316 7.69 -17.38 15.08
C ARG A 316 8.16 -17.11 16.50
N THR A 317 7.50 -16.19 17.20
CA THR A 317 7.67 -16.10 18.67
C THR A 317 7.16 -17.39 19.27
N ALA A 318 8.08 -18.13 19.91
CA ALA A 318 7.78 -19.36 20.59
C ALA A 318 6.86 -19.11 21.80
#